data_4c3c5fc94ff538a43721e8254a1c1aae
#
_entry.id   4c3c5fc94ff538a43721e8254a1c1aae
#
_cell.length_a   1.000
_cell.length_b   1.000
_cell.length_c   1.000
_cell.angle_alpha   90.00
_cell.angle_beta   90.00
_cell.angle_gamma   90.00
#
_symmetry.space_group_name_H-M   'P 1'
#
loop_
_entity.id
_entity.type
_entity.pdbx_description
1 polymer ?
#
loop_
_entity_poly.entity_id
_entity_poly.type
_entity_poly.pdbx_seq_one_letter_code
_entity_poly.pdbx_strand_id
1 'polypeptide(L)'
;MSLDYILTKMDNSTIQTNINAIRDAVPDHVTLVAVSKTQPLDIIASAYAEGIRDFGENRVAELVEKADAFPDDIRWHAIGHLQTNKAKIVAPLSHLIHAVDSPRIYEALAQHKNPKPLDVLLQVHIAEESSKFGFLEDELRALIATSGNETFGNTSIRIKGLMGMATFTKDTAQIAKEFKGLRSLFEELAPSMGDDFDTLSMGMSGDWNIAIDEGSTMIRVGSAIFGARN
;
A
#
# COMPACT_ATOMS: atom_id res chain seq x y z
N MET A 1 -20.17 -17.86 -8.09
CA MET A 1 -21.27 -16.88 -8.19
C MET A 1 -20.75 -15.79 -9.11
N SER A 2 -21.45 -15.42 -10.20
CA SER A 2 -20.90 -14.43 -11.14
C SER A 2 -20.93 -13.03 -10.53
N LEU A 3 -19.97 -12.17 -10.88
CA LEU A 3 -19.90 -10.78 -10.45
C LEU A 3 -21.21 -10.02 -10.77
N ASP A 4 -21.81 -10.29 -11.94
CA ASP A 4 -23.09 -9.70 -12.36
C ASP A 4 -24.27 -10.03 -11.41
N TYR A 5 -24.30 -11.25 -10.85
CA TYR A 5 -25.32 -11.65 -9.87
C TYR A 5 -25.13 -10.92 -8.53
N ILE A 6 -23.89 -10.66 -8.14
CA ILE A 6 -23.54 -9.93 -6.91
C ILE A 6 -23.97 -8.46 -7.04
N LEU A 7 -23.67 -7.82 -8.17
CA LEU A 7 -23.96 -6.40 -8.43
C LEU A 7 -25.46 -6.08 -8.48
N THR A 8 -26.33 -7.03 -8.81
CA THR A 8 -27.78 -6.79 -8.97
C THR A 8 -28.57 -6.77 -7.67
N LYS A 9 -28.00 -7.14 -6.52
CA LYS A 9 -28.77 -7.36 -5.28
C LYS A 9 -28.49 -6.40 -4.11
N MET A 10 -27.62 -5.40 -4.26
CA MET A 10 -27.13 -4.64 -3.10
C MET A 10 -27.59 -3.18 -3.07
N ASP A 11 -27.93 -2.73 -1.85
CA ASP A 11 -27.98 -1.30 -1.55
C ASP A 11 -26.55 -0.76 -1.33
N ASN A 12 -25.97 -0.26 -2.40
CA ASN A 12 -24.59 0.26 -2.42
C ASN A 12 -24.50 1.72 -1.95
N SER A 13 -25.60 2.33 -1.54
CA SER A 13 -25.71 3.78 -1.29
C SER A 13 -24.69 4.29 -0.27
N THR A 14 -24.40 3.50 0.77
CA THR A 14 -23.44 3.89 1.80
C THR A 14 -22.00 3.87 1.29
N ILE A 15 -21.60 2.80 0.57
CA ILE A 15 -20.24 2.67 0.01
C ILE A 15 -19.99 3.76 -1.03
N GLN A 16 -20.94 3.98 -1.93
CA GLN A 16 -20.91 5.04 -2.92
C GLN A 16 -20.75 6.41 -2.27
N THR A 17 -21.56 6.71 -1.26
CA THR A 17 -21.49 7.99 -0.52
C THR A 17 -20.11 8.17 0.12
N ASN A 18 -19.57 7.14 0.76
CA ASN A 18 -18.26 7.18 1.41
C ASN A 18 -17.13 7.38 0.40
N ILE A 19 -17.16 6.66 -0.73
CA ILE A 19 -16.16 6.78 -1.80
C ILE A 19 -16.18 8.20 -2.37
N ASN A 20 -17.37 8.75 -2.69
CA ASN A 20 -17.50 10.08 -3.25
C ASN A 20 -16.98 11.14 -2.27
N ALA A 21 -17.33 11.04 -0.99
CA ALA A 21 -16.84 11.97 0.03
C ALA A 21 -15.30 11.97 0.15
N ILE A 22 -14.66 10.80 -0.03
CA ILE A 22 -13.20 10.71 -0.01
C ILE A 22 -12.63 11.29 -1.32
N ARG A 23 -13.18 10.94 -2.49
CA ARG A 23 -12.71 11.45 -3.78
C ARG A 23 -12.81 12.96 -3.89
N ASP A 24 -13.88 13.56 -3.37
CA ASP A 24 -14.08 15.02 -3.38
C ASP A 24 -13.03 15.75 -2.53
N ALA A 25 -12.44 15.07 -1.56
CA ALA A 25 -11.45 15.65 -0.64
C ALA A 25 -10.00 15.26 -0.97
N VAL A 26 -9.78 14.25 -1.81
CA VAL A 26 -8.45 13.75 -2.19
C VAL A 26 -8.04 14.37 -3.53
N PRO A 27 -6.87 15.02 -3.62
CA PRO A 27 -6.37 15.56 -4.88
C PRO A 27 -6.18 14.48 -5.97
N ASP A 28 -6.39 14.82 -7.23
CA ASP A 28 -6.32 13.91 -8.38
C ASP A 28 -4.99 13.17 -8.53
N HIS A 29 -3.90 13.77 -8.04
CA HIS A 29 -2.57 13.15 -8.09
C HIS A 29 -2.31 12.12 -6.99
N VAL A 30 -3.23 11.97 -6.03
CA VAL A 30 -3.11 11.02 -4.91
C VAL A 30 -3.91 9.77 -5.20
N THR A 31 -3.25 8.63 -5.23
CA THR A 31 -3.90 7.33 -5.42
C THR A 31 -4.65 6.90 -4.17
N LEU A 32 -5.93 6.57 -4.31
CA LEU A 32 -6.76 5.99 -3.26
C LEU A 32 -6.74 4.46 -3.36
N VAL A 33 -6.10 3.79 -2.39
CA VAL A 33 -6.16 2.34 -2.23
C VAL A 33 -7.27 1.98 -1.24
N ALA A 34 -8.31 1.30 -1.71
CA ALA A 34 -9.39 0.79 -0.86
C ALA A 34 -8.95 -0.48 -0.11
N VAL A 35 -8.77 -0.37 1.20
CA VAL A 35 -8.29 -1.49 2.03
C VAL A 35 -9.43 -2.44 2.36
N SER A 36 -9.53 -3.51 1.57
CA SER A 36 -10.64 -4.47 1.57
C SER A 36 -10.42 -5.69 2.46
N LYS A 37 -9.37 -5.68 3.31
CA LYS A 37 -9.12 -6.79 4.27
C LYS A 37 -10.37 -7.10 5.10
N THR A 38 -10.66 -8.40 5.25
CA THR A 38 -11.84 -8.93 5.97
C THR A 38 -13.20 -8.59 5.34
N GLN A 39 -13.25 -7.87 4.24
CA GLN A 39 -14.50 -7.58 3.55
C GLN A 39 -14.94 -8.76 2.68
N PRO A 40 -16.22 -9.11 2.66
CA PRO A 40 -16.77 -10.12 1.77
C PRO A 40 -16.78 -9.62 0.30
N LEU A 41 -16.85 -10.57 -0.64
CA LEU A 41 -16.72 -10.28 -2.08
C LEU A 41 -17.79 -9.32 -2.62
N ASP A 42 -19.00 -9.40 -2.09
CA ASP A 42 -20.11 -8.52 -2.49
C ASP A 42 -19.84 -7.05 -2.12
N ILE A 43 -19.27 -6.79 -0.95
CA ILE A 43 -18.87 -5.46 -0.51
C ILE A 43 -17.74 -4.89 -1.39
N ILE A 44 -16.79 -5.73 -1.79
CA ILE A 44 -15.72 -5.35 -2.71
C ILE A 44 -16.29 -5.05 -4.10
N ALA A 45 -17.24 -5.88 -4.57
CA ALA A 45 -17.92 -5.68 -5.83
C ALA A 45 -18.65 -4.33 -5.89
N SER A 46 -19.23 -3.87 -4.76
CA SER A 46 -19.83 -2.55 -4.66
C SER A 46 -18.82 -1.43 -4.89
N ALA A 47 -17.66 -1.48 -4.25
CA ALA A 47 -16.61 -0.49 -4.46
C ALA A 47 -16.02 -0.55 -5.89
N TYR A 48 -15.91 -1.74 -6.46
CA TYR A 48 -15.51 -1.94 -7.85
C TYR A 48 -16.49 -1.30 -8.83
N ALA A 49 -17.81 -1.46 -8.61
CA ALA A 49 -18.84 -0.83 -9.42
C ALA A 49 -18.78 0.70 -9.38
N GLU A 50 -18.35 1.28 -8.25
CA GLU A 50 -18.08 2.71 -8.09
C GLU A 50 -16.75 3.16 -8.73
N GLY A 51 -16.10 2.28 -9.50
CA GLY A 51 -14.89 2.60 -10.25
C GLY A 51 -13.60 2.52 -9.45
N ILE A 52 -13.60 1.98 -8.23
CA ILE A 52 -12.34 1.65 -7.52
C ILE A 52 -11.64 0.52 -8.27
N ARG A 53 -10.33 0.67 -8.48
CA ARG A 53 -9.47 -0.34 -9.10
C ARG A 53 -8.25 -0.69 -8.26
N ASP A 54 -7.88 0.14 -7.29
CA ASP A 54 -6.78 -0.08 -6.36
C ASP A 54 -7.35 -0.65 -5.06
N PHE A 55 -7.08 -1.95 -4.79
CA PHE A 55 -7.53 -2.63 -3.59
C PHE A 55 -6.35 -3.15 -2.77
N GLY A 56 -6.41 -2.96 -1.44
CA GLY A 56 -5.32 -3.35 -0.54
C GLY A 56 -5.69 -4.53 0.36
N GLU A 57 -4.82 -5.54 0.38
CA GLU A 57 -4.97 -6.73 1.21
C GLU A 57 -3.81 -6.93 2.18
N ASN A 58 -4.15 -7.34 3.41
CA ASN A 58 -3.14 -7.62 4.44
C ASN A 58 -2.74 -9.09 4.46
N ARG A 59 -3.63 -10.00 4.10
CA ARG A 59 -3.43 -11.44 4.23
C ARG A 59 -3.31 -12.08 2.86
N VAL A 60 -2.27 -12.91 2.69
CA VAL A 60 -2.01 -13.60 1.42
C VAL A 60 -3.19 -14.48 0.99
N ALA A 61 -3.85 -15.16 1.93
CA ALA A 61 -5.02 -16.00 1.62
C ALA A 61 -6.19 -15.18 1.04
N GLU A 62 -6.47 -14.00 1.62
CA GLU A 62 -7.50 -13.09 1.13
C GLU A 62 -7.14 -12.53 -0.26
N LEU A 63 -5.86 -12.16 -0.46
CA LEU A 63 -5.38 -11.70 -1.76
C LEU A 63 -5.58 -12.76 -2.86
N VAL A 64 -5.23 -14.03 -2.59
CA VAL A 64 -5.39 -15.13 -3.54
C VAL A 64 -6.87 -15.34 -3.88
N GLU A 65 -7.73 -15.46 -2.86
CA GLU A 65 -9.17 -15.67 -3.04
C GLU A 65 -9.82 -14.54 -3.87
N LYS A 66 -9.48 -13.31 -3.53
CA LYS A 66 -10.07 -12.13 -4.17
C LYS A 66 -9.54 -11.90 -5.59
N ALA A 67 -8.25 -12.11 -5.82
CA ALA A 67 -7.68 -12.01 -7.15
C ALA A 67 -8.28 -13.05 -8.12
N ASP A 68 -8.64 -14.24 -7.64
CA ASP A 68 -9.33 -15.26 -8.45
C ASP A 68 -10.82 -14.92 -8.72
N ALA A 69 -11.43 -14.16 -7.83
CA ALA A 69 -12.86 -13.84 -7.89
C ALA A 69 -13.21 -12.58 -8.71
N PHE A 70 -12.24 -11.71 -8.97
CA PHE A 70 -12.47 -10.41 -9.61
C PHE A 70 -11.74 -10.30 -10.95
N PRO A 71 -12.16 -9.34 -11.83
CA PRO A 71 -11.50 -9.09 -13.11
C PRO A 71 -10.03 -8.65 -12.99
N ASP A 72 -9.25 -8.92 -14.04
CA ASP A 72 -7.81 -8.61 -14.13
C ASP A 72 -7.49 -7.10 -14.18
N ASP A 73 -8.50 -6.22 -14.29
CA ASP A 73 -8.32 -4.77 -14.26
C ASP A 73 -8.17 -4.20 -12.84
N ILE A 74 -8.33 -5.04 -11.81
CA ILE A 74 -8.01 -4.66 -10.44
C ILE A 74 -6.50 -4.65 -10.20
N ARG A 75 -6.02 -3.56 -9.63
CA ARG A 75 -4.66 -3.42 -9.14
C ARG A 75 -4.62 -3.82 -7.66
N TRP A 76 -4.14 -5.03 -7.40
CA TRP A 76 -4.02 -5.54 -6.03
C TRP A 76 -2.76 -5.05 -5.34
N HIS A 77 -2.91 -4.45 -4.16
CA HIS A 77 -1.82 -3.97 -3.32
C HIS A 77 -1.62 -4.91 -2.13
N ALA A 78 -0.44 -5.53 -2.01
CA ALA A 78 -0.07 -6.28 -0.82
C ALA A 78 0.48 -5.32 0.24
N ILE A 79 -0.32 -5.00 1.26
CA ILE A 79 -0.02 -3.95 2.24
C ILE A 79 0.28 -4.47 3.66
N GLY A 80 0.12 -5.76 3.91
CA GLY A 80 0.42 -6.40 5.21
C GLY A 80 1.82 -7.00 5.26
N HIS A 81 2.33 -7.18 6.48
CA HIS A 81 3.63 -7.84 6.69
C HIS A 81 3.74 -9.16 5.93
N LEU A 82 4.80 -9.31 5.15
CA LEU A 82 5.02 -10.42 4.24
C LEU A 82 6.06 -11.40 4.82
N GLN A 83 5.69 -12.66 4.91
CA GLN A 83 6.65 -13.73 5.21
C GLN A 83 7.37 -14.17 3.94
N THR A 84 8.67 -14.49 4.03
CA THR A 84 9.51 -14.89 2.88
C THR A 84 8.96 -16.09 2.11
N ASN A 85 8.39 -17.08 2.80
CA ASN A 85 7.78 -18.26 2.17
C ASN A 85 6.50 -17.96 1.39
N LYS A 86 5.93 -16.76 1.53
CA LYS A 86 4.74 -16.29 0.81
C LYS A 86 5.07 -15.39 -0.38
N ALA A 87 6.32 -14.91 -0.49
CA ALA A 87 6.75 -14.00 -1.56
C ALA A 87 6.38 -14.53 -2.96
N LYS A 88 6.64 -15.81 -3.24
CA LYS A 88 6.33 -16.46 -4.52
C LYS A 88 4.82 -16.52 -4.86
N ILE A 89 3.95 -16.42 -3.86
CA ILE A 89 2.49 -16.42 -4.06
C ILE A 89 2.00 -15.00 -4.29
N VAL A 90 2.55 -14.03 -3.55
CA VAL A 90 2.12 -12.63 -3.59
C VAL A 90 2.62 -11.92 -4.84
N ALA A 91 3.86 -12.17 -5.25
CA ALA A 91 4.51 -11.49 -6.36
C ALA A 91 3.70 -11.50 -7.69
N PRO A 92 3.16 -12.64 -8.18
CA PRO A 92 2.42 -12.66 -9.45
C PRO A 92 1.03 -12.02 -9.37
N LEU A 93 0.49 -11.85 -8.16
CA LEU A 93 -0.86 -11.33 -7.95
C LEU A 93 -0.87 -9.82 -7.65
N SER A 94 0.29 -9.26 -7.27
CA SER A 94 0.36 -7.88 -6.82
C SER A 94 0.73 -6.92 -7.94
N HIS A 95 -0.02 -5.83 -8.03
CA HIS A 95 0.37 -4.64 -8.77
C HIS A 95 1.49 -3.89 -8.03
N LEU A 96 1.40 -3.79 -6.71
CA LEU A 96 2.38 -3.13 -5.86
C LEU A 96 2.47 -3.82 -4.48
N ILE A 97 3.67 -4.11 -4.02
CA ILE A 97 3.92 -4.64 -2.66
C ILE A 97 4.47 -3.52 -1.78
N HIS A 98 3.70 -3.11 -0.74
CA HIS A 98 4.09 -2.00 0.13
C HIS A 98 4.98 -2.43 1.30
N ALA A 99 4.98 -3.71 1.65
CA ALA A 99 5.54 -4.20 2.91
C ALA A 99 6.92 -4.86 2.74
N VAL A 100 7.83 -4.23 1.97
CA VAL A 100 9.23 -4.65 1.94
C VAL A 100 9.95 -4.00 3.12
N ASP A 101 9.99 -4.70 4.23
CA ASP A 101 10.44 -4.22 5.54
C ASP A 101 11.86 -4.69 5.93
N SER A 102 12.52 -5.44 5.07
CA SER A 102 13.86 -5.97 5.32
C SER A 102 14.54 -6.44 4.03
N PRO A 103 15.89 -6.51 3.98
CA PRO A 103 16.64 -7.09 2.85
C PRO A 103 16.19 -8.52 2.55
N ARG A 104 15.86 -9.29 3.56
CA ARG A 104 15.40 -10.68 3.42
C ARG A 104 14.11 -10.82 2.63
N ILE A 105 13.15 -9.91 2.82
CA ILE A 105 11.90 -9.88 2.05
C ILE A 105 12.18 -9.45 0.62
N TYR A 106 13.01 -8.42 0.42
CA TYR A 106 13.43 -7.97 -0.90
C TYR A 106 14.06 -9.12 -1.71
N GLU A 107 15.04 -9.82 -1.14
CA GLU A 107 15.70 -10.96 -1.77
C GLU A 107 14.71 -12.09 -2.12
N ALA A 108 13.78 -12.42 -1.22
CA ALA A 108 12.77 -13.44 -1.46
C ALA A 108 11.84 -13.08 -2.64
N LEU A 109 11.51 -11.81 -2.79
CA LEU A 109 10.74 -11.30 -3.94
C LEU A 109 11.58 -11.30 -5.23
N ALA A 110 12.86 -10.94 -5.14
CA ALA A 110 13.79 -10.89 -6.26
C ALA A 110 14.07 -12.26 -6.90
N GLN A 111 13.90 -13.34 -6.13
CA GLN A 111 14.01 -14.71 -6.65
C GLN A 111 12.84 -15.10 -7.56
N HIS A 112 11.74 -14.35 -7.53
CA HIS A 112 10.60 -14.65 -8.37
C HIS A 112 10.79 -14.06 -9.77
N LYS A 113 10.76 -14.93 -10.79
CA LYS A 113 10.90 -14.51 -12.20
C LYS A 113 9.54 -14.07 -12.72
N ASN A 114 9.30 -12.78 -12.75
CA ASN A 114 8.15 -12.16 -13.39
C ASN A 114 8.50 -11.75 -14.84
N PRO A 115 7.52 -11.72 -15.75
CA PRO A 115 7.70 -11.18 -17.11
C PRO A 115 8.05 -9.68 -17.11
N LYS A 116 7.63 -8.96 -16.07
CA LYS A 116 7.92 -7.53 -15.83
C LYS A 116 8.53 -7.38 -14.44
N PRO A 117 9.33 -6.33 -14.20
CA PRO A 117 9.77 -6.00 -12.85
C PRO A 117 8.58 -5.88 -11.89
N LEU A 118 8.76 -6.39 -10.69
CA LEU A 118 7.78 -6.30 -9.61
C LEU A 118 7.91 -4.95 -8.90
N ASP A 119 6.84 -4.18 -8.86
CA ASP A 119 6.81 -2.90 -8.17
C ASP A 119 6.69 -3.09 -6.66
N VAL A 120 7.58 -2.42 -5.92
CA VAL A 120 7.62 -2.50 -4.45
C VAL A 120 7.84 -1.15 -3.81
N LEU A 121 7.39 -1.00 -2.55
CA LEU A 121 7.77 0.10 -1.66
C LEU A 121 8.61 -0.44 -0.52
N LEU A 122 9.61 0.32 -0.10
CA LEU A 122 10.36 0.03 1.12
C LEU A 122 9.57 0.56 2.31
N GLN A 123 9.23 -0.34 3.24
CA GLN A 123 8.50 0.05 4.44
C GLN A 123 9.46 0.59 5.49
N VAL A 124 9.24 1.83 5.92
CA VAL A 124 10.01 2.52 6.96
C VAL A 124 9.25 2.53 8.28
N HIS A 125 9.96 2.26 9.36
CA HIS A 125 9.43 2.36 10.72
C HIS A 125 9.52 3.82 11.19
N ILE A 126 8.40 4.54 11.14
CA ILE A 126 8.32 5.96 11.52
C ILE A 126 7.57 6.18 12.84
N ALA A 127 6.88 5.17 13.35
CA ALA A 127 6.07 5.24 14.55
C ALA A 127 6.91 5.03 15.82
N GLU A 128 6.42 5.52 16.94
CA GLU A 128 7.05 5.29 18.26
C GLU A 128 6.84 3.85 18.78
N GLU A 129 5.77 3.15 18.30
CA GLU A 129 5.53 1.78 18.75
C GLU A 129 6.56 0.80 18.20
N SER A 130 7.34 0.17 19.07
CA SER A 130 8.36 -0.83 18.71
C SER A 130 7.81 -2.10 18.05
N SER A 131 6.49 -2.30 18.07
CA SER A 131 5.82 -3.46 17.47
C SER A 131 5.59 -3.32 15.96
N LYS A 132 5.89 -2.18 15.34
CA LYS A 132 5.72 -1.98 13.90
C LYS A 132 6.96 -2.46 13.14
N PHE A 133 6.71 -3.05 11.97
CA PHE A 133 7.74 -3.51 11.03
C PHE A 133 8.24 -2.35 10.18
N GLY A 134 9.42 -2.49 9.60
CA GLY A 134 10.02 -1.54 8.68
C GLY A 134 11.51 -1.35 8.93
N PHE A 135 12.21 -0.84 7.94
CA PHE A 135 13.58 -0.38 8.07
C PHE A 135 13.65 0.81 9.04
N LEU A 136 14.68 0.87 9.86
CA LEU A 136 15.06 2.11 10.51
C LEU A 136 15.63 3.07 9.46
N GLU A 137 15.40 4.37 9.62
CA GLU A 137 15.86 5.36 8.63
C GLU A 137 17.37 5.28 8.38
N ASP A 138 18.18 5.20 9.44
CA ASP A 138 19.63 5.12 9.33
C ASP A 138 20.10 3.80 8.70
N GLU A 139 19.39 2.70 8.98
CA GLU A 139 19.65 1.41 8.32
C GLU A 139 19.38 1.50 6.83
N LEU A 140 18.26 2.11 6.43
CA LEU A 140 17.90 2.27 5.02
C LEU A 140 18.89 3.19 4.29
N ARG A 141 19.29 4.32 4.90
CA ARG A 141 20.34 5.21 4.37
C ARG A 141 21.65 4.46 4.16
N ALA A 142 22.09 3.70 5.17
CA ALA A 142 23.31 2.92 5.09
C ALA A 142 23.25 1.85 3.99
N LEU A 143 22.13 1.14 3.86
CA LEU A 143 21.94 0.13 2.82
C LEU A 143 22.03 0.73 1.43
N ILE A 144 21.36 1.88 1.18
CA ILE A 144 21.38 2.54 -0.12
C ILE A 144 22.78 3.12 -0.41
N ALA A 145 23.43 3.74 0.57
CA ALA A 145 24.74 4.35 0.39
C ALA A 145 25.89 3.34 0.17
N THR A 146 25.85 2.19 0.87
CA THR A 146 26.93 1.19 0.82
C THR A 146 26.80 0.21 -0.33
N SER A 147 25.59 -0.09 -0.74
CA SER A 147 25.34 -1.15 -1.71
C SER A 147 25.24 -0.63 -3.15
N GLY A 148 25.19 0.69 -3.34
CA GLY A 148 24.89 1.21 -4.65
C GLY A 148 23.68 0.46 -5.22
N ASN A 149 23.89 -0.21 -6.33
CA ASN A 149 22.87 -1.09 -6.89
C ASN A 149 22.97 -2.56 -6.41
N GLU A 150 23.90 -2.94 -5.53
CA GLU A 150 24.12 -4.36 -5.21
C GLU A 150 23.01 -4.96 -4.33
N THR A 151 22.56 -4.26 -3.27
CA THR A 151 21.47 -4.79 -2.42
C THR A 151 20.12 -4.66 -3.08
N PHE A 152 19.82 -3.52 -3.74
CA PHE A 152 18.54 -3.24 -4.37
C PHE A 152 18.60 -3.18 -5.89
N GLY A 153 19.69 -3.62 -6.51
CA GLY A 153 19.95 -3.54 -7.94
C GLY A 153 19.39 -4.72 -8.78
N ASN A 154 18.51 -5.53 -8.20
CA ASN A 154 17.92 -6.63 -8.95
C ASN A 154 16.89 -6.11 -9.96
N THR A 155 17.15 -6.33 -11.25
CA THR A 155 16.29 -5.90 -12.37
C THR A 155 14.91 -6.55 -12.39
N SER A 156 14.66 -7.58 -11.56
CA SER A 156 13.34 -8.17 -11.37
C SER A 156 12.44 -7.38 -10.43
N ILE A 157 12.98 -6.39 -9.72
CA ILE A 157 12.25 -5.52 -8.79
C ILE A 157 12.48 -4.06 -9.18
N ARG A 158 11.41 -3.28 -9.10
CA ARG A 158 11.44 -1.84 -9.23
C ARG A 158 10.95 -1.22 -7.93
N ILE A 159 11.82 -0.45 -7.28
CA ILE A 159 11.47 0.27 -6.05
C ILE A 159 10.81 1.56 -6.44
N LYS A 160 9.51 1.66 -6.18
CA LYS A 160 8.66 2.80 -6.54
C LYS A 160 8.66 3.91 -5.48
N GLY A 161 9.18 3.64 -4.28
CA GLY A 161 9.19 4.63 -3.21
C GLY A 161 9.16 4.04 -1.81
N LEU A 162 8.57 4.80 -0.89
CA LEU A 162 8.48 4.46 0.52
C LEU A 162 7.04 4.22 1.00
N MET A 163 6.90 3.42 2.05
CA MET A 163 5.67 3.27 2.81
C MET A 163 5.94 3.48 4.30
N GLY A 164 5.04 4.17 4.98
CA GLY A 164 5.06 4.29 6.43
C GLY A 164 3.67 4.33 7.05
N MET A 165 3.63 4.06 8.35
CA MET A 165 2.43 4.15 9.18
C MET A 165 2.78 4.93 10.45
N ALA A 166 2.11 6.04 10.68
CA ALA A 166 2.29 6.84 11.89
C ALA A 166 1.83 6.11 13.16
N THR A 167 2.25 6.62 14.29
CA THR A 167 1.81 6.18 15.63
C THR A 167 0.28 6.24 15.72
N PHE A 168 -0.32 5.21 16.30
CA PHE A 168 -1.77 5.20 16.55
C PHE A 168 -2.11 6.09 17.74
N THR A 169 -2.30 7.38 17.48
CA THR A 169 -2.56 8.42 18.48
C THR A 169 -3.61 9.42 18.00
N LYS A 170 -4.13 10.24 18.90
CA LYS A 170 -4.95 11.42 18.58
C LYS A 170 -4.12 12.71 18.47
N ASP A 171 -2.82 12.65 18.77
CA ASP A 171 -1.91 13.78 18.64
C ASP A 171 -1.58 13.99 17.16
N THR A 172 -2.29 14.93 16.54
CA THR A 172 -2.12 15.28 15.12
C THR A 172 -0.76 15.90 14.82
N ALA A 173 -0.14 16.58 15.79
CA ALA A 173 1.18 17.15 15.62
C ALA A 173 2.26 16.06 15.56
N GLN A 174 2.13 15.00 16.36
CA GLN A 174 3.00 13.85 16.31
C GLN A 174 2.85 13.14 14.93
N ILE A 175 1.61 12.86 14.50
CA ILE A 175 1.33 12.23 13.21
C ILE A 175 1.97 13.04 12.05
N ALA A 176 1.75 14.36 12.04
CA ALA A 176 2.32 15.24 11.01
C ALA A 176 3.86 15.22 11.04
N LYS A 177 4.48 15.25 12.22
CA LYS A 177 5.94 15.15 12.38
C LYS A 177 6.49 13.85 11.80
N GLU A 178 5.84 12.71 12.07
CA GLU A 178 6.26 11.40 11.57
C GLU A 178 6.12 11.30 10.04
N PHE A 179 5.01 11.78 9.46
CA PHE A 179 4.83 11.83 8.00
C PHE A 179 5.81 12.79 7.33
N LYS A 180 6.06 13.95 7.92
CA LYS A 180 7.08 14.88 7.43
C LYS A 180 8.48 14.27 7.44
N GLY A 181 8.83 13.48 8.46
CA GLY A 181 10.08 12.73 8.52
C GLY A 181 10.20 11.75 7.34
N LEU A 182 9.14 10.97 7.10
CA LEU A 182 9.11 10.04 5.97
C LEU A 182 9.21 10.76 4.61
N ARG A 183 8.54 11.91 4.46
CA ARG A 183 8.65 12.75 3.26
C ARG A 183 10.08 13.25 3.06
N SER A 184 10.72 13.73 4.12
CA SER A 184 12.12 14.20 4.04
C SER A 184 13.08 13.09 3.62
N LEU A 185 12.90 11.88 4.17
CA LEU A 185 13.68 10.71 3.77
C LEU A 185 13.43 10.33 2.29
N PHE A 186 12.18 10.38 1.84
CA PHE A 186 11.83 10.12 0.44
C PHE A 186 12.54 11.09 -0.50
N GLU A 187 12.49 12.38 -0.21
CA GLU A 187 13.17 13.44 -1.00
C GLU A 187 14.69 13.31 -0.99
N GLU A 188 15.27 12.93 0.16
CA GLU A 188 16.70 12.67 0.30
C GLU A 188 17.16 11.49 -0.59
N LEU A 189 16.37 10.41 -0.67
CA LEU A 189 16.74 9.20 -1.39
C LEU A 189 16.45 9.28 -2.89
N ALA A 190 15.44 10.04 -3.31
CA ALA A 190 14.96 10.10 -4.70
C ALA A 190 16.09 10.32 -5.74
N PRO A 191 17.07 11.23 -5.55
CA PRO A 191 18.14 11.42 -6.53
C PRO A 191 19.00 10.18 -6.80
N SER A 192 19.11 9.27 -5.83
CA SER A 192 19.90 8.03 -5.95
C SER A 192 19.09 6.84 -6.43
N MET A 193 17.75 6.92 -6.35
CA MET A 193 16.84 5.83 -6.68
C MET A 193 16.29 5.88 -8.13
N GLY A 194 16.41 7.03 -8.79
CA GLY A 194 16.00 7.25 -10.18
C GLY A 194 14.53 7.65 -10.34
N ASP A 195 14.12 7.88 -11.60
CA ASP A 195 12.83 8.50 -11.96
C ASP A 195 11.59 7.65 -11.58
N ASP A 196 11.78 6.36 -11.42
CA ASP A 196 10.71 5.45 -10.99
C ASP A 196 10.33 5.57 -9.51
N PHE A 197 11.16 6.27 -8.71
CA PHE A 197 10.94 6.47 -7.27
C PHE A 197 10.03 7.68 -7.01
N ASP A 198 8.72 7.47 -7.23
CA ASP A 198 7.69 8.52 -7.28
C ASP A 198 6.55 8.34 -6.26
N THR A 199 6.53 7.23 -5.53
CA THR A 199 5.40 6.84 -4.69
C THR A 199 5.71 6.96 -3.21
N LEU A 200 4.94 7.81 -2.50
CA LEU A 200 4.99 7.94 -1.05
C LEU A 200 3.65 7.47 -0.45
N SER A 201 3.63 6.22 0.03
CA SER A 201 2.43 5.59 0.58
C SER A 201 2.34 5.80 2.08
N MET A 202 1.53 6.75 2.52
CA MET A 202 1.24 7.03 3.93
C MET A 202 -0.16 7.59 4.09
N GLY A 203 -0.73 7.44 5.29
CA GLY A 203 -2.11 7.84 5.58
C GLY A 203 -3.12 6.69 5.47
N MET A 204 -3.95 6.59 6.48
CA MET A 204 -5.04 5.64 6.64
C MET A 204 -6.35 6.34 6.98
N SER A 205 -7.43 5.60 7.28
CA SER A 205 -8.77 6.17 7.52
C SER A 205 -8.81 7.27 8.59
N GLY A 206 -7.87 7.31 9.54
CA GLY A 206 -7.85 8.29 10.63
C GLY A 206 -6.91 9.48 10.44
N ASP A 207 -6.02 9.42 9.44
CA ASP A 207 -4.91 10.38 9.31
C ASP A 207 -4.53 10.73 7.85
N TRP A 208 -5.30 10.25 6.86
CA TRP A 208 -4.98 10.46 5.44
C TRP A 208 -4.94 11.93 5.02
N ASN A 209 -5.77 12.79 5.63
CA ASN A 209 -5.74 14.22 5.37
C ASN A 209 -4.40 14.84 5.80
N ILE A 210 -3.91 14.51 7.01
CA ILE A 210 -2.59 14.94 7.49
C ILE A 210 -1.49 14.39 6.56
N ALA A 211 -1.60 13.14 6.13
CA ALA A 211 -0.64 12.53 5.22
C ALA A 211 -0.58 13.26 3.86
N ILE A 212 -1.73 13.69 3.31
CA ILE A 212 -1.78 14.48 2.07
C ILE A 212 -1.11 15.84 2.27
N ASP A 213 -1.41 16.53 3.37
CA ASP A 213 -0.77 17.81 3.69
C ASP A 213 0.76 17.68 3.80
N GLU A 214 1.26 16.53 4.27
CA GLU A 214 2.69 16.22 4.35
C GLU A 214 3.24 15.56 3.06
N GLY A 215 2.49 15.54 1.97
CA GLY A 215 2.96 15.15 0.64
C GLY A 215 2.80 13.68 0.27
N SER A 216 1.86 12.95 0.87
CA SER A 216 1.49 11.60 0.43
C SER A 216 1.03 11.59 -1.02
N THR A 217 1.51 10.63 -1.81
CA THR A 217 1.03 10.37 -3.18
C THR A 217 0.10 9.17 -3.26
N MET A 218 -0.04 8.42 -2.15
CA MET A 218 -0.90 7.24 -2.08
C MET A 218 -1.42 7.03 -0.66
N ILE A 219 -2.74 6.99 -0.49
CA ILE A 219 -3.40 6.73 0.80
C ILE A 219 -4.09 5.37 0.82
N ARG A 220 -4.22 4.76 2.00
CA ARG A 220 -4.78 3.41 2.19
C ARG A 220 -5.98 3.47 3.14
N VAL A 221 -7.17 3.53 2.58
CA VAL A 221 -8.40 3.80 3.33
C VAL A 221 -9.30 2.58 3.40
N GLY A 222 -9.65 2.13 4.58
CA GLY A 222 -10.52 0.97 4.83
C GLY A 222 -11.84 1.35 5.48
N SER A 223 -11.84 1.61 6.78
CA SER A 223 -13.06 1.85 7.55
C SER A 223 -13.85 3.09 7.13
N ALA A 224 -13.21 4.09 6.54
CA ALA A 224 -13.91 5.25 6.00
C ALA A 224 -14.69 4.91 4.70
N ILE A 225 -14.31 3.84 3.96
CA ILE A 225 -15.05 3.34 2.79
C ILE A 225 -16.09 2.31 3.23
N PHE A 226 -15.65 1.26 3.93
CA PHE A 226 -16.43 0.04 4.17
C PHE A 226 -17.16 0.03 5.54
N GLY A 227 -16.97 1.07 6.36
CA GLY A 227 -17.50 1.12 7.72
C GLY A 227 -16.57 0.48 8.75
N ALA A 228 -16.94 0.66 10.04
CA ALA A 228 -16.26 0.00 11.14
C ALA A 228 -16.46 -1.52 11.07
N ARG A 229 -15.45 -2.27 11.51
CA ARG A 229 -15.55 -3.74 11.61
C ARG A 229 -16.47 -4.11 12.77
N ASN A 230 -17.39 -5.00 12.51
CA ASN A 230 -18.17 -5.69 13.54
C ASN A 230 -17.31 -6.76 14.24
#